data_1add8d76cc1a6701f4a810371b6ed7bf
#
_entry.id   1add8d76cc1a6701f4a810371b6ed7bf
#
_cell.length_a   1.000
_cell.length_b   1.000
_cell.length_c   1.000
_cell.angle_alpha   90.00
_cell.angle_beta   90.00
_cell.angle_gamma   90.00
#
_symmetry.space_group_name_H-M   'P 1'
#
loop_
_entity.id
_entity.type
_entity.pdbx_description
1 polymer ?
#
loop_
_entity_poly.entity_id
_entity_poly.type
_entity_poly.pdbx_seq_one_letter_code
_entity_poly.pdbx_strand_id
1 'polypeptide(L)'
;MNRILEKKTGGNKRTLFIILGGVHGNEPVGITTIKKIFAAIEKISVNGTVIGIAGNKKACLKGVRYIEHDLNRLFLKKIIETSRAQQNPTNEYAELIELIDCIKNEIEQAQPEKVFLIDVHSTSAESPLFSLVNNDKSTWEIAGALHAPVVTGLSGKLSGGSTLEYFTSKNFNVPMCAISIEAGQHKNPIAVQRAFNFIIKFLEYTEIVQKSAIDMCDIPDEIQNLPRLVKFAYRHAITKNTGFVMNWGYKSFQIIKKGEVLGRDKNGIVISPQDGFILMPLYQAQGNDGFFLVEEML
;
A
#
# COMPACT_ATOMS: atom_id res chain seq x y z
N MET A 1 -9.39 -6.49 -17.75
CA MET A 1 -9.82 -6.12 -16.38
C MET A 1 -10.26 -4.66 -16.41
N ASN A 2 -11.41 -4.34 -15.82
CA ASN A 2 -11.90 -2.97 -15.70
C ASN A 2 -11.04 -2.17 -14.69
N ARG A 3 -10.98 -0.83 -14.82
CA ARG A 3 -10.31 0.04 -13.84
C ARG A 3 -11.10 0.09 -12.55
N ILE A 4 -12.39 0.40 -12.64
CA ILE A 4 -13.33 0.25 -11.52
C ILE A 4 -13.77 -1.20 -11.50
N LEU A 5 -13.50 -1.87 -10.39
CA LEU A 5 -13.88 -3.26 -10.18
C LEU A 5 -15.29 -3.36 -9.62
N GLU A 6 -15.58 -2.51 -8.63
CA GLU A 6 -16.84 -2.50 -7.90
C GLU A 6 -17.12 -1.08 -7.38
N LYS A 7 -18.38 -0.72 -7.23
CA LYS A 7 -18.82 0.55 -6.63
C LYS A 7 -20.14 0.37 -5.91
N LYS A 8 -20.23 0.91 -4.70
CA LYS A 8 -21.49 0.96 -3.93
C LYS A 8 -21.67 2.34 -3.31
N THR A 9 -22.85 2.92 -3.49
CA THR A 9 -23.23 4.23 -2.94
C THR A 9 -24.50 4.08 -2.12
N GLY A 10 -24.60 4.79 -0.99
CA GLY A 10 -25.81 4.84 -0.15
C GLY A 10 -25.71 5.92 0.91
N GLY A 11 -26.84 6.16 1.60
CA GLY A 11 -26.95 7.18 2.63
C GLY A 11 -26.68 8.62 2.11
N ASN A 12 -26.50 9.54 3.05
CA ASN A 12 -26.33 10.97 2.77
C ASN A 12 -24.92 11.50 3.08
N LYS A 13 -24.00 10.66 3.56
CA LYS A 13 -22.65 11.07 3.93
C LYS A 13 -21.82 11.34 2.67
N ARG A 14 -21.29 12.53 2.58
CA ARG A 14 -20.41 12.92 1.47
C ARG A 14 -18.98 12.45 1.71
N THR A 15 -18.82 11.14 1.88
CA THR A 15 -17.51 10.48 2.05
C THR A 15 -17.28 9.51 0.90
N LEU A 16 -16.10 9.59 0.28
CA LEU A 16 -15.64 8.65 -0.73
C LEU A 16 -14.53 7.78 -0.15
N PHE A 17 -14.72 6.47 -0.15
CA PHE A 17 -13.75 5.49 0.31
C PHE A 17 -13.24 4.67 -0.88
N ILE A 18 -11.95 4.81 -1.18
CA ILE A 18 -11.29 4.17 -2.32
C ILE A 18 -10.43 3.02 -1.80
N ILE A 19 -10.67 1.82 -2.32
CA ILE A 19 -9.82 0.65 -2.11
C ILE A 19 -9.03 0.44 -3.41
N LEU A 20 -7.74 0.73 -3.38
CA LEU A 20 -6.82 0.53 -4.50
C LEU A 20 -6.11 -0.81 -4.32
N GLY A 21 -6.12 -1.65 -5.33
CA GLY A 21 -5.42 -2.94 -5.31
C GLY A 21 -4.70 -3.22 -6.62
N GLY A 22 -3.61 -3.97 -6.56
CA GLY A 22 -2.86 -4.37 -7.74
C GLY A 22 -2.06 -3.23 -8.39
N VAL A 23 -1.52 -2.30 -7.61
CA VAL A 23 -0.48 -1.36 -8.06
C VAL A 23 0.75 -2.13 -8.51
N HIS A 24 1.07 -3.23 -7.82
CA HIS A 24 1.98 -4.26 -8.29
C HIS A 24 1.16 -5.50 -8.70
N GLY A 25 1.36 -5.97 -9.94
CA GLY A 25 0.51 -7.02 -10.50
C GLY A 25 0.76 -8.42 -9.95
N ASN A 26 1.90 -8.67 -9.31
CA ASN A 26 2.21 -9.92 -8.62
C ASN A 26 1.66 -9.98 -7.18
N GLU A 27 0.91 -8.96 -6.74
CA GLU A 27 0.31 -8.82 -5.42
C GLU A 27 -1.22 -8.98 -5.52
N PRO A 28 -1.75 -10.19 -5.63
CA PRO A 28 -3.18 -10.41 -5.88
C PRO A 28 -4.06 -10.07 -4.68
N VAL A 29 -3.47 -9.87 -3.50
CA VAL A 29 -4.16 -9.59 -2.25
C VAL A 29 -5.14 -8.42 -2.39
N GLY A 30 -4.73 -7.30 -3.00
CA GLY A 30 -5.57 -6.11 -3.13
C GLY A 30 -6.83 -6.37 -3.95
N ILE A 31 -6.70 -6.97 -5.14
CA ILE A 31 -7.84 -7.31 -6.01
C ILE A 31 -8.76 -8.33 -5.34
N THR A 32 -8.20 -9.33 -4.67
CA THR A 32 -8.98 -10.36 -3.97
C THR A 32 -9.73 -9.77 -2.78
N THR A 33 -9.08 -8.88 -2.03
CA THR A 33 -9.71 -8.20 -0.89
C THR A 33 -10.84 -7.29 -1.34
N ILE A 34 -10.68 -6.53 -2.45
CA ILE A 34 -11.77 -5.71 -3.02
C ILE A 34 -13.01 -6.58 -3.25
N LYS A 35 -12.88 -7.70 -3.96
CA LYS A 35 -14.00 -8.61 -4.22
C LYS A 35 -14.64 -9.12 -2.92
N LYS A 36 -13.83 -9.47 -1.92
CA LYS A 36 -14.33 -9.95 -0.63
C LYS A 36 -15.08 -8.85 0.14
N ILE A 37 -14.59 -7.61 0.13
CA ILE A 37 -15.26 -6.46 0.75
C ILE A 37 -16.60 -6.22 0.09
N PHE A 38 -16.68 -6.16 -1.24
CA PHE A 38 -17.93 -5.88 -1.94
C PHE A 38 -18.94 -6.99 -1.77
N ALA A 39 -18.54 -8.25 -1.70
CA ALA A 39 -19.41 -9.35 -1.33
C ALA A 39 -19.97 -9.21 0.10
N ALA A 40 -19.13 -8.79 1.05
CA ALA A 40 -19.53 -8.59 2.45
C ALA A 40 -20.51 -7.42 2.61
N ILE A 41 -20.29 -6.32 1.89
CA ILE A 41 -21.19 -5.15 1.97
C ILE A 41 -22.41 -5.25 1.03
N GLU A 42 -22.55 -6.28 0.21
CA GLU A 42 -23.61 -6.38 -0.81
C GLU A 42 -25.00 -6.08 -0.24
N LYS A 43 -25.32 -6.69 0.90
CA LYS A 43 -26.61 -6.54 1.58
C LYS A 43 -26.59 -5.56 2.74
N ILE A 44 -25.47 -4.91 3.00
CA ILE A 44 -25.28 -3.95 4.09
C ILE A 44 -25.56 -2.54 3.58
N SER A 45 -26.30 -1.75 4.33
CA SER A 45 -26.44 -0.32 4.03
C SER A 45 -25.12 0.40 4.25
N VAL A 46 -24.68 1.14 3.24
CA VAL A 46 -23.49 2.01 3.33
C VAL A 46 -23.92 3.48 3.45
N ASN A 47 -23.13 4.29 4.16
CA ASN A 47 -23.37 5.72 4.29
C ASN A 47 -22.22 6.49 3.65
N GLY A 48 -22.30 6.69 2.33
CA GLY A 48 -21.25 7.25 1.49
C GLY A 48 -21.01 6.42 0.24
N THR A 49 -19.88 6.58 -0.41
CA THR A 49 -19.51 5.80 -1.59
C THR A 49 -18.25 4.98 -1.29
N VAL A 50 -18.30 3.67 -1.55
CA VAL A 50 -17.16 2.76 -1.55
C VAL A 50 -16.87 2.36 -2.98
N ILE A 51 -15.60 2.43 -3.39
CA ILE A 51 -15.17 2.07 -4.73
C ILE A 51 -13.88 1.22 -4.69
N GLY A 52 -13.88 0.13 -5.44
CA GLY A 52 -12.71 -0.73 -5.64
C GLY A 52 -12.06 -0.44 -6.98
N ILE A 53 -10.78 -0.10 -6.98
CA ILE A 53 -10.02 0.31 -8.18
C ILE A 53 -8.82 -0.62 -8.38
N ALA A 54 -8.62 -1.05 -9.64
CA ALA A 54 -7.42 -1.78 -10.05
C ALA A 54 -6.29 -0.80 -10.39
N GLY A 55 -5.10 -1.02 -9.86
CA GLY A 55 -3.90 -0.22 -10.11
C GLY A 55 -3.29 -0.49 -11.49
N ASN A 56 -2.29 -1.36 -11.59
CA ASN A 56 -1.62 -1.74 -12.84
C ASN A 56 -2.34 -2.94 -13.49
N LYS A 57 -3.36 -2.67 -14.30
CA LYS A 57 -4.18 -3.72 -14.94
C LYS A 57 -3.37 -4.67 -15.80
N LYS A 58 -2.40 -4.13 -16.57
CA LYS A 58 -1.57 -4.93 -17.47
C LYS A 58 -0.64 -5.86 -16.70
N ALA A 59 0.00 -5.38 -15.65
CA ALA A 59 0.86 -6.19 -14.81
C ALA A 59 0.06 -7.25 -14.02
N CYS A 60 -1.13 -6.91 -13.51
CA CYS A 60 -2.04 -7.86 -12.86
C CYS A 60 -2.42 -9.02 -13.78
N LEU A 61 -2.74 -8.75 -15.05
CA LEU A 61 -3.08 -9.79 -16.02
C LEU A 61 -1.91 -10.73 -16.32
N LYS A 62 -0.67 -10.24 -16.22
CA LYS A 62 0.55 -11.03 -16.41
C LYS A 62 1.09 -11.65 -15.12
N GLY A 63 0.59 -11.27 -13.95
CA GLY A 63 1.07 -11.74 -12.65
C GLY A 63 2.52 -11.31 -12.35
N VAL A 64 2.98 -10.19 -12.91
CA VAL A 64 4.32 -9.62 -12.67
C VAL A 64 4.22 -8.33 -11.88
N ARG A 65 5.28 -7.96 -11.16
CA ARG A 65 5.28 -6.73 -10.37
C ARG A 65 4.98 -5.50 -11.23
N TYR A 66 5.70 -5.38 -12.34
CA TYR A 66 5.49 -4.36 -13.39
C TYR A 66 6.01 -4.91 -14.73
N ILE A 67 5.66 -4.26 -15.81
CA ILE A 67 6.09 -4.64 -17.16
C ILE A 67 7.42 -3.97 -17.52
N GLU A 68 7.51 -2.65 -17.43
CA GLU A 68 8.71 -1.86 -17.74
C GLU A 68 9.15 -1.00 -16.56
N HIS A 69 8.21 -0.41 -15.84
CA HIS A 69 8.47 0.54 -14.77
C HIS A 69 7.62 0.22 -13.53
N ASP A 70 8.21 0.35 -12.35
CA ASP A 70 7.45 0.24 -11.10
C ASP A 70 6.44 1.39 -11.01
N LEU A 71 5.15 1.09 -11.19
CA LEU A 71 4.08 2.08 -11.16
C LEU A 71 4.12 2.91 -9.86
N ASN A 72 4.45 2.26 -8.72
CA ASN A 72 4.55 2.92 -7.42
C ASN A 72 5.85 3.73 -7.23
N ARG A 73 6.51 4.09 -8.34
CA ARG A 73 7.65 5.02 -8.42
C ARG A 73 7.41 6.14 -9.42
N LEU A 74 6.26 6.13 -10.12
CA LEU A 74 5.95 7.08 -11.19
C LEU A 74 5.09 8.27 -10.74
N PHE A 75 4.61 8.31 -9.53
CA PHE A 75 3.73 9.37 -9.01
C PHE A 75 4.47 10.68 -8.71
N LEU A 76 5.29 11.13 -9.63
CA LEU A 76 5.99 12.42 -9.61
C LEU A 76 5.35 13.38 -10.60
N LYS A 77 5.14 14.64 -10.18
CA LYS A 77 4.50 15.69 -11.01
C LYS A 77 5.12 15.76 -12.41
N LYS A 78 6.46 15.80 -12.50
CA LYS A 78 7.18 15.83 -13.79
C LYS A 78 6.88 14.62 -14.67
N ILE A 79 6.83 13.42 -14.09
CA ILE A 79 6.52 12.18 -14.84
C ILE A 79 5.09 12.22 -15.34
N ILE A 80 4.14 12.62 -14.50
CA ILE A 80 2.72 12.72 -14.86
C ILE A 80 2.52 13.73 -16.00
N GLU A 81 3.13 14.92 -15.92
CA GLU A 81 3.05 15.94 -16.95
C GLU A 81 3.66 15.45 -18.28
N THR A 82 4.84 14.83 -18.22
CA THR A 82 5.48 14.26 -19.41
C THR A 82 4.66 13.13 -20.03
N SER A 83 4.09 12.24 -19.20
CA SER A 83 3.24 11.15 -19.68
C SER A 83 1.96 11.63 -20.34
N ARG A 84 1.35 12.72 -19.82
CA ARG A 84 0.17 13.36 -20.44
C ARG A 84 0.47 14.02 -21.77
N ALA A 85 1.69 14.52 -21.96
CA ALA A 85 2.12 15.15 -23.21
C ALA A 85 2.43 14.11 -24.32
N GLN A 86 2.60 12.85 -23.97
CA GLN A 86 2.81 11.78 -24.96
C GLN A 86 1.49 11.45 -25.69
N GLN A 87 1.54 11.34 -27.02
CA GLN A 87 0.37 10.96 -27.82
C GLN A 87 -0.11 9.52 -27.50
N ASN A 88 0.82 8.60 -27.21
CA ASN A 88 0.53 7.21 -26.89
C ASN A 88 1.46 6.74 -25.76
N PRO A 89 1.16 7.04 -24.51
CA PRO A 89 1.95 6.54 -23.40
C PRO A 89 1.84 5.01 -23.33
N THR A 90 2.95 4.33 -23.07
CA THR A 90 3.01 2.86 -23.05
C THR A 90 3.00 2.33 -21.61
N ASN A 91 2.53 1.10 -21.46
CA ASN A 91 2.59 0.32 -20.22
C ASN A 91 2.23 1.12 -18.96
N GLU A 92 3.14 1.24 -17.98
CA GLU A 92 2.87 1.89 -16.70
C GLU A 92 2.61 3.40 -16.81
N TYR A 93 3.11 4.08 -17.83
CA TYR A 93 2.77 5.50 -18.04
C TYR A 93 1.29 5.68 -18.42
N ALA A 94 0.75 4.79 -19.23
CA ALA A 94 -0.69 4.77 -19.55
C ALA A 94 -1.53 4.39 -18.31
N GLU A 95 -1.10 3.36 -17.56
CA GLU A 95 -1.76 2.93 -16.33
C GLU A 95 -1.79 4.06 -15.28
N LEU A 96 -0.68 4.83 -15.14
CA LEU A 96 -0.57 5.97 -14.24
C LEU A 96 -1.62 7.04 -14.55
N ILE A 97 -1.70 7.46 -15.82
CA ILE A 97 -2.63 8.52 -16.23
C ILE A 97 -4.07 8.05 -16.08
N GLU A 98 -4.39 6.85 -16.55
CA GLU A 98 -5.74 6.28 -16.46
C GLU A 98 -6.19 6.13 -14.99
N LEU A 99 -5.28 5.72 -14.10
CA LEU A 99 -5.58 5.60 -12.67
C LEU A 99 -5.87 6.94 -12.03
N ILE A 100 -5.02 7.95 -12.29
CA ILE A 100 -5.20 9.30 -11.75
C ILE A 100 -6.51 9.90 -12.26
N ASP A 101 -6.80 9.78 -13.56
CA ASP A 101 -8.00 10.34 -14.17
C ASP A 101 -9.26 9.64 -13.65
N CYS A 102 -9.22 8.32 -13.48
CA CYS A 102 -10.31 7.58 -12.86
C CYS A 102 -10.64 8.11 -11.46
N ILE A 103 -9.63 8.27 -10.59
CA ILE A 103 -9.84 8.78 -9.23
C ILE A 103 -10.33 10.23 -9.24
N LYS A 104 -9.79 11.09 -10.11
CA LYS A 104 -10.27 12.47 -10.27
C LYS A 104 -11.73 12.52 -10.69
N ASN A 105 -12.12 11.76 -11.70
CA ASN A 105 -13.49 11.70 -12.18
C ASN A 105 -14.46 11.22 -11.09
N GLU A 106 -14.06 10.22 -10.28
CA GLU A 106 -14.90 9.75 -9.17
C GLU A 106 -15.07 10.81 -8.08
N ILE A 107 -14.02 11.58 -7.77
CA ILE A 107 -14.10 12.71 -6.84
C ILE A 107 -15.00 13.82 -7.41
N GLU A 108 -14.85 14.16 -8.68
CA GLU A 108 -15.68 15.18 -9.35
C GLU A 108 -17.16 14.79 -9.38
N GLN A 109 -17.48 13.53 -9.64
CA GLN A 109 -18.85 13.01 -9.65
C GLN A 109 -19.48 12.95 -8.25
N ALA A 110 -18.72 12.45 -7.28
CA ALA A 110 -19.22 12.24 -5.91
C ALA A 110 -19.26 13.53 -5.09
N GLN A 111 -18.49 14.56 -5.46
CA GLN A 111 -18.35 15.81 -4.71
C GLN A 111 -18.19 15.58 -3.20
N PRO A 112 -17.25 14.74 -2.77
CA PRO A 112 -17.14 14.33 -1.37
C PRO A 112 -16.58 15.49 -0.51
N GLU A 113 -16.98 15.51 0.76
CA GLU A 113 -16.35 16.38 1.76
C GLU A 113 -15.02 15.80 2.25
N LYS A 114 -14.85 14.49 2.17
CA LYS A 114 -13.61 13.78 2.54
C LYS A 114 -13.41 12.53 1.71
N VAL A 115 -12.17 12.28 1.34
CA VAL A 115 -11.73 11.06 0.66
C VAL A 115 -10.83 10.25 1.58
N PHE A 116 -11.10 8.96 1.71
CA PHE A 116 -10.19 7.98 2.28
C PHE A 116 -9.71 7.07 1.16
N LEU A 117 -8.41 6.85 1.08
CA LEU A 117 -7.80 5.93 0.13
C LEU A 117 -6.95 4.91 0.88
N ILE A 118 -7.20 3.64 0.62
CA ILE A 118 -6.34 2.56 1.09
C ILE A 118 -5.72 1.84 -0.10
N ASP A 119 -4.38 1.81 -0.15
CA ASP A 119 -3.60 1.09 -1.15
C ASP A 119 -3.12 -0.23 -0.56
N VAL A 120 -3.60 -1.35 -1.13
CA VAL A 120 -3.41 -2.68 -0.57
C VAL A 120 -2.28 -3.40 -1.27
N HIS A 121 -1.19 -3.59 -0.53
CA HIS A 121 0.03 -4.30 -0.93
C HIS A 121 0.26 -5.58 -0.14
N SER A 122 1.29 -6.31 -0.54
CA SER A 122 1.86 -7.44 0.17
C SER A 122 3.36 -7.53 -0.08
N THR A 123 4.07 -8.29 0.75
CA THR A 123 5.52 -8.40 0.73
C THR A 123 6.00 -9.74 0.14
N SER A 124 7.23 -9.77 -0.39
CA SER A 124 7.87 -11.03 -0.81
C SER A 124 8.32 -11.89 0.38
N ALA A 125 8.63 -11.25 1.51
CA ALA A 125 9.00 -11.91 2.76
C ALA A 125 7.79 -12.21 3.64
N GLU A 126 7.96 -13.09 4.62
CA GLU A 126 7.01 -13.25 5.71
C GLU A 126 6.89 -11.94 6.49
N SER A 127 5.65 -11.54 6.75
CA SER A 127 5.33 -10.26 7.39
C SER A 127 3.99 -10.32 8.11
N PRO A 128 3.84 -9.68 9.27
CA PRO A 128 2.53 -9.29 9.78
C PRO A 128 1.91 -8.22 8.88
N LEU A 129 0.64 -7.87 9.13
CA LEU A 129 0.06 -6.67 8.55
C LEU A 129 0.63 -5.43 9.25
N PHE A 130 1.00 -4.41 8.47
CA PHE A 130 1.34 -3.08 8.95
C PHE A 130 0.90 -2.00 7.97
N SER A 131 0.78 -0.77 8.45
CA SER A 131 0.41 0.39 7.64
C SER A 131 1.62 1.28 7.37
N LEU A 132 1.66 1.83 6.16
CA LEU A 132 2.57 2.88 5.73
C LEU A 132 1.76 4.18 5.62
N VAL A 133 2.28 5.25 6.20
CA VAL A 133 1.61 6.55 6.22
C VAL A 133 2.56 7.65 5.78
N ASN A 134 1.99 8.73 5.25
CA ASN A 134 2.76 9.95 4.96
C ASN A 134 3.14 10.69 6.27
N ASN A 135 3.74 11.86 6.15
CA ASN A 135 4.15 12.67 7.32
C ASN A 135 3.01 13.48 7.95
N ASP A 136 1.76 13.26 7.57
CA ASP A 136 0.60 13.91 8.15
C ASP A 136 0.18 13.17 9.43
N LYS A 137 0.26 13.87 10.57
CA LYS A 137 -0.07 13.33 11.89
C LYS A 137 -1.51 12.80 11.97
N SER A 138 -2.47 13.43 11.29
CA SER A 138 -3.86 12.96 11.27
C SER A 138 -3.99 11.57 10.64
N THR A 139 -3.17 11.27 9.64
CA THR A 139 -3.10 9.94 9.03
C THR A 139 -2.51 8.90 9.99
N TRP A 140 -1.52 9.28 10.82
CA TRP A 140 -0.95 8.37 11.84
C TRP A 140 -1.98 8.00 12.90
N GLU A 141 -2.75 8.99 13.37
CA GLU A 141 -3.80 8.78 14.37
C GLU A 141 -4.88 7.81 13.86
N ILE A 142 -5.32 8.01 12.61
CA ILE A 142 -6.28 7.11 11.96
C ILE A 142 -5.69 5.69 11.84
N ALA A 143 -4.48 5.55 11.28
CA ALA A 143 -3.84 4.25 11.12
C ALA A 143 -3.62 3.54 12.46
N GLY A 144 -3.20 4.26 13.50
CA GLY A 144 -3.03 3.75 14.87
C GLY A 144 -4.33 3.26 15.49
N ALA A 145 -5.45 3.93 15.22
CA ALA A 145 -6.77 3.51 15.70
C ALA A 145 -7.26 2.19 15.04
N LEU A 146 -6.68 1.80 13.91
CA LEU A 146 -7.02 0.56 13.22
C LEU A 146 -6.25 -0.68 13.72
N HIS A 147 -5.48 -0.53 14.79
CA HIS A 147 -4.74 -1.61 15.48
C HIS A 147 -3.77 -2.38 14.57
N ALA A 148 -2.96 -1.65 13.80
CA ALA A 148 -1.83 -2.20 13.07
C ALA A 148 -0.56 -1.37 13.37
N PRO A 149 0.64 -1.96 13.32
CA PRO A 149 1.88 -1.19 13.37
C PRO A 149 1.88 -0.09 12.30
N VAL A 150 2.27 1.12 12.68
CA VAL A 150 2.32 2.29 11.81
C VAL A 150 3.76 2.61 11.48
N VAL A 151 4.10 2.65 10.18
CA VAL A 151 5.42 3.01 9.68
C VAL A 151 5.34 4.39 9.02
N THR A 152 6.14 5.33 9.50
CA THR A 152 6.22 6.70 8.99
C THR A 152 7.62 7.06 8.51
N GLY A 153 7.77 8.21 7.86
CA GLY A 153 9.06 8.75 7.43
C GLY A 153 9.62 8.18 6.12
N LEU A 154 8.84 7.40 5.38
CA LEU A 154 9.24 6.84 4.09
C LEU A 154 9.13 7.85 2.93
N SER A 155 8.29 8.88 3.05
CA SER A 155 8.11 9.93 2.05
C SER A 155 9.42 10.61 1.69
N GLY A 156 9.70 10.74 0.39
CA GLY A 156 10.94 11.32 -0.15
C GLY A 156 12.18 10.42 0.01
N LYS A 157 12.04 9.19 0.49
CA LYS A 157 13.15 8.25 0.68
C LYS A 157 13.21 7.16 -0.39
N LEU A 158 12.13 6.96 -1.14
CA LEU A 158 12.09 6.05 -2.27
C LEU A 158 12.76 6.66 -3.51
N SER A 159 13.10 5.83 -4.49
CA SER A 159 13.71 6.28 -5.76
C SER A 159 12.71 6.88 -6.75
N GLY A 160 11.54 7.30 -6.29
CA GLY A 160 10.46 7.86 -7.12
C GLY A 160 9.26 8.21 -6.26
N GLY A 161 8.18 8.67 -6.89
CA GLY A 161 6.93 9.00 -6.21
C GLY A 161 6.03 7.80 -6.04
N SER A 162 5.43 7.67 -4.87
CA SER A 162 4.47 6.63 -4.51
C SER A 162 3.03 7.14 -4.50
N THR A 163 2.07 6.21 -4.45
CA THR A 163 0.64 6.50 -4.24
C THR A 163 0.42 7.36 -2.99
N LEU A 164 1.08 7.03 -1.87
CA LEU A 164 0.99 7.80 -0.61
C LEU A 164 1.46 9.25 -0.74
N GLU A 165 2.47 9.51 -1.58
CA GLU A 165 2.99 10.86 -1.78
C GLU A 165 2.14 11.69 -2.72
N TYR A 166 1.42 11.04 -3.62
CA TYR A 166 0.62 11.72 -4.64
C TYR A 166 -0.84 11.93 -4.21
N PHE A 167 -1.47 10.93 -3.61
CA PHE A 167 -2.87 11.01 -3.18
C PHE A 167 -3.00 11.80 -1.88
N THR A 168 -2.99 13.12 -2.00
CA THR A 168 -3.03 14.08 -0.89
C THR A 168 -4.07 15.17 -1.15
N SER A 169 -4.53 15.81 -0.09
CA SER A 169 -5.46 16.95 -0.16
C SER A 169 -4.97 18.03 -1.11
N LYS A 170 -3.66 18.28 -1.16
CA LYS A 170 -3.04 19.30 -2.02
C LYS A 170 -3.22 19.00 -3.51
N ASN A 171 -3.14 17.76 -3.92
CA ASN A 171 -3.19 17.39 -5.34
C ASN A 171 -4.62 17.22 -5.87
N PHE A 172 -5.60 17.07 -4.96
CA PHE A 172 -7.00 16.79 -5.33
C PHE A 172 -8.00 17.85 -4.86
N ASN A 173 -7.57 18.89 -4.14
CA ASN A 173 -8.41 19.97 -3.61
C ASN A 173 -9.62 19.49 -2.78
N VAL A 174 -9.47 18.37 -2.09
CA VAL A 174 -10.45 17.77 -1.17
C VAL A 174 -9.69 17.18 0.01
N PRO A 175 -10.20 17.28 1.24
CA PRO A 175 -9.61 16.60 2.38
C PRO A 175 -9.41 15.12 2.09
N MET A 176 -8.17 14.65 2.10
CA MET A 176 -7.80 13.28 1.70
C MET A 176 -6.87 12.65 2.73
N CYS A 177 -7.20 11.44 3.16
CA CYS A 177 -6.36 10.57 3.97
C CYS A 177 -6.01 9.33 3.16
N ALA A 178 -4.72 9.15 2.82
CA ALA A 178 -4.23 7.98 2.13
C ALA A 178 -3.35 7.14 3.06
N ILE A 179 -3.63 5.84 3.12
CA ILE A 179 -2.89 4.83 3.87
C ILE A 179 -2.54 3.71 2.91
N SER A 180 -1.30 3.20 2.96
CA SER A 180 -0.95 1.95 2.31
C SER A 180 -0.82 0.86 3.37
N ILE A 181 -1.22 -0.36 3.06
CA ILE A 181 -1.00 -1.51 3.94
C ILE A 181 -0.18 -2.58 3.23
N GLU A 182 0.72 -3.18 3.98
CA GLU A 182 1.38 -4.43 3.64
C GLU A 182 0.67 -5.55 4.42
N ALA A 183 -0.15 -6.33 3.73
CA ALA A 183 -1.07 -7.27 4.37
C ALA A 183 -0.41 -8.60 4.79
N GLY A 184 0.86 -8.78 4.47
CA GLY A 184 1.62 -10.01 4.71
C GLY A 184 2.26 -10.55 3.43
N GLN A 185 2.70 -11.81 3.42
CA GLN A 185 3.38 -12.40 2.28
C GLN A 185 2.43 -12.65 1.10
N HIS A 186 2.90 -12.38 -0.14
CA HIS A 186 2.11 -12.43 -1.39
C HIS A 186 1.19 -13.64 -1.57
N LYS A 187 1.67 -14.83 -1.24
CA LYS A 187 0.98 -16.11 -1.45
C LYS A 187 0.32 -16.68 -0.18
N ASN A 188 0.41 -15.96 0.93
CA ASN A 188 -0.22 -16.42 2.16
C ASN A 188 -1.70 -16.05 2.18
N PRO A 189 -2.63 -17.02 2.23
CA PRO A 189 -4.07 -16.74 2.25
C PRO A 189 -4.52 -15.82 3.38
N ILE A 190 -3.81 -15.82 4.52
CA ILE A 190 -4.10 -14.97 5.67
C ILE A 190 -3.94 -13.47 5.34
N ALA A 191 -3.13 -13.12 4.34
CA ALA A 191 -2.96 -11.72 3.92
C ALA A 191 -4.29 -11.10 3.46
N VAL A 192 -5.12 -11.86 2.73
CA VAL A 192 -6.45 -11.40 2.31
C VAL A 192 -7.38 -11.20 3.52
N GLN A 193 -7.30 -12.09 4.51
CA GLN A 193 -8.12 -12.00 5.73
C GLN A 193 -7.70 -10.79 6.58
N ARG A 194 -6.40 -10.55 6.72
CA ARG A 194 -5.84 -9.37 7.42
C ARG A 194 -6.26 -8.07 6.74
N ALA A 195 -6.09 -7.97 5.41
CA ALA A 195 -6.50 -6.80 4.64
C ALA A 195 -8.02 -6.57 4.74
N PHE A 196 -8.82 -7.63 4.67
CA PHE A 196 -10.26 -7.57 4.85
C PHE A 196 -10.63 -6.98 6.22
N ASN A 197 -10.10 -7.55 7.30
CA ASN A 197 -10.38 -7.07 8.66
C ASN A 197 -9.96 -5.61 8.87
N PHE A 198 -8.79 -5.23 8.33
CA PHE A 198 -8.31 -3.85 8.42
C PHE A 198 -9.24 -2.89 7.70
N ILE A 199 -9.70 -3.24 6.49
CA ILE A 199 -10.60 -2.40 5.71
C ILE A 199 -11.99 -2.32 6.35
N ILE A 200 -12.53 -3.41 6.91
CA ILE A 200 -13.80 -3.36 7.64
C ILE A 200 -13.71 -2.41 8.83
N LYS A 201 -12.65 -2.52 9.66
CA LYS A 201 -12.41 -1.57 10.76
C LYS A 201 -12.31 -0.12 10.26
N PHE A 202 -11.72 0.10 9.09
CA PHE A 202 -11.59 1.43 8.52
C PHE A 202 -12.95 1.97 8.00
N LEU A 203 -13.77 1.12 7.38
CA LEU A 203 -15.15 1.48 7.00
C LEU A 203 -16.02 1.79 8.22
N GLU A 204 -15.86 1.04 9.32
CA GLU A 204 -16.53 1.31 10.60
C GLU A 204 -16.02 2.62 11.23
N TYR A 205 -14.71 2.84 11.27
CA TYR A 205 -14.10 4.06 11.79
C TYR A 205 -14.58 5.32 11.05
N THR A 206 -14.78 5.20 9.74
CA THR A 206 -15.31 6.30 8.91
C THR A 206 -16.83 6.40 8.93
N GLU A 207 -17.52 5.50 9.66
CA GLU A 207 -18.97 5.41 9.75
C GLU A 207 -19.67 5.16 8.40
N ILE A 208 -18.93 4.65 7.41
CA ILE A 208 -19.51 4.22 6.13
C ILE A 208 -20.31 2.94 6.32
N VAL A 209 -19.84 2.06 7.18
CA VAL A 209 -20.55 0.85 7.61
C VAL A 209 -20.79 0.96 9.11
N GLN A 210 -21.96 0.49 9.54
CA GLN A 210 -22.29 0.43 10.98
C GLN A 210 -21.35 -0.55 11.68
N LYS A 211 -20.90 -0.19 12.89
CA LYS A 211 -20.03 -1.03 13.71
C LYS A 211 -20.64 -2.42 13.93
N SER A 212 -19.81 -3.44 13.78
CA SER A 212 -20.18 -4.86 13.92
C SER A 212 -21.28 -5.34 12.96
N ALA A 213 -21.51 -4.63 11.85
CA ALA A 213 -22.44 -5.07 10.82
C ALA A 213 -21.88 -6.19 9.93
N ILE A 214 -20.57 -6.41 9.98
CA ILE A 214 -19.84 -7.40 9.18
C ILE A 214 -18.94 -8.23 10.10
N ASP A 215 -19.08 -9.55 10.01
CA ASP A 215 -18.20 -10.47 10.74
C ASP A 215 -16.79 -10.40 10.22
N MET A 216 -15.83 -10.21 11.12
CA MET A 216 -14.41 -10.26 10.78
C MET A 216 -13.92 -11.70 10.69
N CYS A 217 -12.85 -11.90 9.91
CA CYS A 217 -12.17 -13.17 9.88
C CYS A 217 -11.46 -13.43 11.23
N ASP A 218 -11.55 -14.67 11.72
CA ASP A 218 -10.70 -15.11 12.83
C ASP A 218 -9.27 -15.30 12.32
N ILE A 219 -8.34 -14.51 12.85
CA ILE A 219 -6.92 -14.54 12.48
C ILE A 219 -6.06 -14.46 13.75
N PRO A 220 -4.89 -15.13 13.79
CA PRO A 220 -3.97 -15.00 14.90
C PRO A 220 -3.56 -13.54 15.15
N ASP A 221 -3.45 -13.16 16.42
CA ASP A 221 -2.89 -11.84 16.79
C ASP A 221 -1.36 -11.88 16.73
N GLU A 222 -0.83 -11.58 15.57
CA GLU A 222 0.62 -11.59 15.31
C GLU A 222 1.28 -10.23 15.64
N ILE A 223 0.50 -9.22 16.01
CA ILE A 223 0.99 -7.85 16.18
C ILE A 223 1.10 -7.43 17.66
N GLN A 224 0.65 -8.26 18.59
CA GLN A 224 0.57 -7.93 20.02
C GLN A 224 1.90 -7.45 20.64
N ASN A 225 3.02 -8.02 20.17
CA ASN A 225 4.37 -7.71 20.67
C ASN A 225 5.18 -6.83 19.70
N LEU A 226 4.56 -6.27 18.68
CA LEU A 226 5.24 -5.40 17.73
C LEU A 226 5.17 -3.94 18.17
N PRO A 227 6.18 -3.12 17.82
CA PRO A 227 6.13 -1.68 18.07
C PRO A 227 4.93 -1.07 17.34
N ARG A 228 4.17 -0.21 18.02
CA ARG A 228 2.96 0.40 17.46
C ARG A 228 3.25 1.49 16.44
N LEU A 229 4.32 2.23 16.67
CA LEU A 229 4.74 3.32 15.80
C LEU A 229 6.25 3.23 15.58
N VAL A 230 6.65 3.12 14.32
CA VAL A 230 8.05 3.07 13.92
C VAL A 230 8.34 4.11 12.84
N LYS A 231 9.58 4.60 12.83
CA LYS A 231 10.06 5.56 11.86
C LYS A 231 11.11 4.90 10.97
N PHE A 232 11.05 5.23 9.69
CA PHE A 232 12.05 4.89 8.71
C PHE A 232 13.44 5.42 9.11
N ALA A 233 14.44 4.54 9.14
CA ALA A 233 15.81 4.85 9.52
C ALA A 233 16.80 4.63 8.36
N TYR A 234 16.71 3.49 7.64
CA TYR A 234 17.63 3.15 6.58
C TYR A 234 16.94 2.41 5.42
N ARG A 235 17.47 2.61 4.22
CA ARG A 235 17.07 1.93 2.99
C ARG A 235 18.30 1.36 2.29
N HIS A 236 18.30 0.05 2.05
CA HIS A 236 19.28 -0.56 1.15
C HIS A 236 18.76 -0.50 -0.29
N ALA A 237 19.19 0.52 -1.04
CA ALA A 237 18.81 0.69 -2.43
C ALA A 237 19.57 -0.26 -3.34
N ILE A 238 18.86 -0.97 -4.23
CA ILE A 238 19.46 -1.81 -5.26
C ILE A 238 19.62 -0.98 -6.53
N THR A 239 20.84 -0.86 -7.02
CA THR A 239 21.11 -0.29 -8.35
C THR A 239 21.14 -1.40 -9.40
N LYS A 240 20.77 -1.08 -10.65
CA LYS A 240 20.55 -2.06 -11.74
C LYS A 240 21.65 -3.11 -11.98
N ASN A 241 22.83 -2.93 -11.45
CA ASN A 241 23.98 -3.79 -11.71
C ASN A 241 24.62 -4.38 -10.45
N THR A 242 24.00 -4.25 -9.27
CA THR A 242 24.62 -4.74 -8.03
C THR A 242 24.47 -6.23 -7.83
N GLY A 243 23.43 -6.86 -8.43
CA GLY A 243 23.16 -8.28 -8.21
C GLY A 243 22.90 -8.63 -6.75
N PHE A 244 22.22 -7.73 -6.02
CA PHE A 244 21.91 -7.93 -4.61
C PHE A 244 21.07 -9.19 -4.38
N VAL A 245 21.51 -10.00 -3.41
CA VAL A 245 20.80 -11.18 -2.93
C VAL A 245 20.67 -11.09 -1.42
N MET A 246 19.43 -11.04 -0.94
CA MET A 246 19.10 -11.07 0.48
C MET A 246 19.40 -12.47 1.07
N ASN A 247 20.01 -12.53 2.25
CA ASN A 247 20.12 -13.79 3.00
C ASN A 247 18.72 -14.29 3.37
N TRP A 248 18.50 -15.59 3.20
CA TRP A 248 17.22 -16.20 3.45
C TRP A 248 16.88 -16.26 4.95
N GLY A 249 15.57 -16.16 5.27
CA GLY A 249 15.04 -16.38 6.62
C GLY A 249 14.69 -15.09 7.39
N TYR A 250 15.01 -13.91 6.88
CA TYR A 250 14.58 -12.66 7.52
C TYR A 250 13.10 -12.40 7.27
N LYS A 251 12.42 -11.87 8.31
CA LYS A 251 11.00 -11.49 8.31
C LYS A 251 10.85 -10.02 8.65
N SER A 252 9.77 -9.39 8.20
CA SER A 252 9.47 -8.02 8.64
C SER A 252 9.29 -7.94 10.15
N PHE A 253 9.79 -6.86 10.75
CA PHE A 253 9.85 -6.60 12.20
C PHE A 253 10.81 -7.49 12.98
N GLN A 254 11.66 -8.28 12.35
CA GLN A 254 12.74 -8.98 13.04
C GLN A 254 13.78 -7.95 13.53
N ILE A 255 14.22 -8.10 14.78
CA ILE A 255 15.28 -7.29 15.37
C ILE A 255 16.61 -7.61 14.67
N ILE A 256 17.32 -6.59 14.24
CA ILE A 256 18.62 -6.64 13.57
C ILE A 256 19.63 -5.83 14.36
N LYS A 257 20.86 -6.34 14.44
CA LYS A 257 21.98 -5.65 15.06
C LYS A 257 22.92 -5.02 14.04
N LYS A 258 23.52 -3.89 14.41
CA LYS A 258 24.59 -3.27 13.62
C LYS A 258 25.70 -4.28 13.33
N GLY A 259 26.11 -4.36 12.04
CA GLY A 259 27.13 -5.30 11.58
C GLY A 259 26.59 -6.69 11.21
N GLU A 260 25.31 -7.00 11.44
CA GLU A 260 24.70 -8.26 11.04
C GLU A 260 24.68 -8.38 9.51
N VAL A 261 25.05 -9.57 8.99
CA VAL A 261 25.14 -9.81 7.54
C VAL A 261 23.76 -10.11 6.98
N LEU A 262 23.20 -9.17 6.23
CA LEU A 262 21.83 -9.24 5.69
C LEU A 262 21.77 -9.79 4.25
N GLY A 263 22.87 -9.69 3.51
CA GLY A 263 22.89 -10.15 2.13
C GLY A 263 24.29 -9.99 1.49
N ARG A 264 24.30 -10.08 0.18
CA ARG A 264 25.53 -9.88 -0.62
C ARG A 264 25.20 -9.26 -1.97
N ASP A 265 26.15 -8.55 -2.52
CA ASP A 265 26.13 -8.07 -3.89
C ASP A 265 27.51 -8.23 -4.55
N LYS A 266 27.71 -7.70 -5.75
CA LYS A 266 29.01 -7.77 -6.45
C LYS A 266 30.15 -7.02 -5.73
N ASN A 267 29.84 -6.14 -4.79
CA ASN A 267 30.83 -5.37 -4.02
C ASN A 267 31.20 -6.10 -2.71
N GLY A 268 30.54 -7.22 -2.38
CA GLY A 268 30.79 -8.03 -1.19
C GLY A 268 29.57 -8.28 -0.32
N ILE A 269 29.81 -8.45 0.98
CA ILE A 269 28.74 -8.64 1.98
C ILE A 269 28.05 -7.33 2.27
N VAL A 270 26.73 -7.41 2.43
CA VAL A 270 25.87 -6.29 2.85
C VAL A 270 25.50 -6.49 4.30
N ILE A 271 25.92 -5.54 5.15
CA ILE A 271 25.68 -5.56 6.59
C ILE A 271 24.71 -4.47 7.01
N SER A 272 24.06 -4.67 8.16
CA SER A 272 23.24 -3.62 8.76
C SER A 272 24.11 -2.46 9.26
N PRO A 273 23.82 -1.20 8.87
CA PRO A 273 24.57 -0.05 9.35
C PRO A 273 24.26 0.33 10.80
N GLN A 274 23.16 -0.14 11.36
CA GLN A 274 22.64 0.22 12.67
C GLN A 274 21.75 -0.88 13.27
N ASP A 275 21.41 -0.77 14.55
CA ASP A 275 20.36 -1.56 15.19
C ASP A 275 18.98 -1.11 14.66
N GLY A 276 17.97 -1.97 14.71
CA GLY A 276 16.60 -1.66 14.35
C GLY A 276 15.75 -2.88 14.03
N PHE A 277 14.60 -2.66 13.40
CA PHE A 277 13.76 -3.71 12.87
C PHE A 277 13.88 -3.71 11.33
N ILE A 278 14.07 -4.89 10.74
CA ILE A 278 14.07 -5.00 9.29
C ILE A 278 12.63 -5.01 8.76
N LEU A 279 12.38 -4.33 7.64
CA LEU A 279 11.12 -4.38 6.92
C LEU A 279 11.34 -4.79 5.47
N MET A 280 10.39 -5.57 4.96
CA MET A 280 10.28 -5.94 3.54
C MET A 280 11.59 -6.46 2.94
N PRO A 281 12.30 -7.44 3.57
CA PRO A 281 13.46 -8.05 2.93
C PRO A 281 13.05 -8.66 1.59
N LEU A 282 13.85 -8.41 0.55
CA LEU A 282 13.49 -8.69 -0.83
C LEU A 282 13.78 -10.14 -1.22
N TYR A 283 12.74 -10.93 -1.45
CA TYR A 283 12.82 -12.32 -1.92
C TYR A 283 12.13 -12.53 -3.28
N GLN A 284 12.13 -11.51 -4.12
CA GLN A 284 11.57 -11.56 -5.47
C GLN A 284 12.54 -10.95 -6.49
N ALA A 285 12.37 -11.32 -7.77
CA ALA A 285 13.30 -10.91 -8.82
C ALA A 285 13.24 -9.41 -9.17
N GLN A 286 12.05 -8.79 -9.04
CA GLN A 286 11.86 -7.37 -9.35
C GLN A 286 11.74 -6.56 -8.06
N GLY A 287 12.45 -5.44 -8.00
CA GLY A 287 12.45 -4.49 -6.89
C GLY A 287 13.72 -3.65 -6.88
N ASN A 288 13.65 -2.45 -6.32
CA ASN A 288 14.76 -1.51 -6.22
C ASN A 288 15.21 -1.30 -4.76
N ASP A 289 14.59 -2.02 -3.84
CA ASP A 289 14.82 -1.91 -2.41
C ASP A 289 15.13 -3.31 -1.85
N GLY A 290 16.34 -3.52 -1.33
CA GLY A 290 16.75 -4.80 -0.77
C GLY A 290 16.12 -5.08 0.59
N PHE A 291 16.08 -4.05 1.43
CA PHE A 291 15.41 -4.03 2.73
C PHE A 291 15.35 -2.60 3.27
N PHE A 292 14.51 -2.41 4.27
CA PHE A 292 14.48 -1.18 5.08
C PHE A 292 14.80 -1.50 6.53
N LEU A 293 15.32 -0.52 7.27
CA LEU A 293 15.38 -0.57 8.73
C LEU A 293 14.49 0.54 9.27
N VAL A 294 13.81 0.22 10.36
CA VAL A 294 12.98 1.16 11.12
C VAL A 294 13.35 1.09 12.58
N GLU A 295 13.09 2.18 13.30
CA GLU A 295 13.29 2.32 14.73
C GLU A 295 11.97 2.67 15.42
N GLU A 296 11.77 2.22 16.64
CA GLU A 296 10.58 2.54 17.42
C GLU A 296 10.58 4.03 17.77
N MET A 297 9.42 4.64 17.67
CA MET A 297 9.19 6.00 18.16
C MET A 297 8.60 5.93 19.55
N LEU A 298 9.30 6.53 20.52
CA LEU A 298 8.88 6.65 21.93
C LEU A 298 7.77 7.69 22.08
#